data_2a75557b155e8c5aa321e4e173d9573d
#
_entry.id   2a75557b155e8c5aa321e4e173d9573d
#
_cell.length_a   1.000
_cell.length_b   1.000
_cell.length_c   1.000
_cell.angle_alpha   90.00
_cell.angle_beta   90.00
_cell.angle_gamma   90.00
#
_symmetry.space_group_name_H-M   'P 1'
#
loop_
_entity.id
_entity.type
_entity.pdbx_description
1 polymer ?
#
loop_
_entity_poly.entity_id
_entity_poly.type
_entity_poly.pdbx_seq_one_letter_code
_entity_poly.pdbx_strand_id
1 'polypeptide(L)'
;MNFSKVKKQKIYMISICLFIGLLYQPSILASKEVNVYSARHYDTDMALYEEFTRRTSIEVNLIEGGSDALIERIINEGEFSPADMLITVDAGRIWRAQQRAIFQSVASETLDARVPSHLRHQDGFWFGLSKRARVIVYNKERGLPIEVSNYEDLADPALRGQVCMRTSSNIYNLSLMSSIIEASSAAKA
;
A
#
# COMPACT_ATOMS: atom_id res chain seq x y z
N MET A 1 58.11 37.69 37.11
CA MET A 1 57.33 37.22 36.00
C MET A 1 56.07 36.53 36.57
N ASN A 2 54.86 37.03 36.26
CA ASN A 2 53.70 36.86 37.10
C ASN A 2 52.86 35.60 36.61
N PHE A 3 53.14 34.44 37.15
CA PHE A 3 52.57 33.13 36.82
C PHE A 3 51.05 33.08 36.95
N SER A 4 50.42 34.01 37.68
CA SER A 4 48.98 34.03 37.89
C SER A 4 48.20 34.53 36.66
N LYS A 5 48.78 35.44 35.85
CA LYS A 5 48.14 35.98 34.63
C LYS A 5 48.06 34.93 33.49
N VAL A 6 49.08 34.08 33.35
CA VAL A 6 49.13 33.05 32.28
C VAL A 6 48.13 31.93 32.54
N LYS A 7 47.92 31.55 33.83
CA LYS A 7 46.92 30.53 34.19
C LYS A 7 45.48 30.99 33.93
N LYS A 8 45.15 32.24 34.22
CA LYS A 8 43.81 32.79 33.94
C LYS A 8 43.53 32.89 32.44
N GLN A 9 44.48 33.30 31.63
CA GLN A 9 44.31 33.40 30.17
C GLN A 9 44.09 32.02 29.51
N LYS A 10 44.78 30.96 29.95
CA LYS A 10 44.54 29.59 29.46
C LYS A 10 43.16 29.05 29.85
N ILE A 11 42.65 29.38 31.02
CA ILE A 11 41.32 28.96 31.48
C ILE A 11 40.22 29.64 30.64
N TYR A 12 40.33 30.91 30.31
CA TYR A 12 39.39 31.63 29.46
C TYR A 12 39.39 31.11 28.01
N MET A 13 40.54 30.78 27.44
CA MET A 13 40.64 30.21 26.09
C MET A 13 40.01 28.82 26.02
N ILE A 14 40.19 27.97 27.02
CA ILE A 14 39.58 26.65 27.08
C ILE A 14 38.06 26.77 27.25
N SER A 15 37.56 27.72 28.06
CA SER A 15 36.14 27.96 28.27
C SER A 15 35.44 28.49 27.00
N ILE A 16 36.10 29.35 26.21
CA ILE A 16 35.56 29.86 24.93
C ILE A 16 35.52 28.78 23.88
N CYS A 17 36.51 27.89 23.79
CA CYS A 17 36.49 26.77 22.86
C CYS A 17 35.38 25.72 23.19
N LEU A 18 35.10 25.49 24.49
CA LEU A 18 33.98 24.62 24.89
C LEU A 18 32.61 25.23 24.55
N PHE A 19 32.48 26.57 24.65
CA PHE A 19 31.21 27.25 24.36
C PHE A 19 30.92 27.33 22.87
N ILE A 20 31.94 27.43 22.00
CA ILE A 20 31.80 27.44 20.55
C ILE A 20 31.47 26.03 20.03
N GLY A 21 31.97 24.97 20.67
CA GLY A 21 31.64 23.57 20.33
C GLY A 21 30.19 23.20 20.61
N LEU A 22 29.50 23.87 21.55
CA LEU A 22 28.07 23.60 21.84
C LEU A 22 27.10 24.27 20.84
N LEU A 23 27.56 25.24 20.05
CA LEU A 23 26.76 25.94 19.05
C LEU A 23 26.75 25.24 17.67
N TYR A 24 27.68 24.30 17.45
CA TYR A 24 27.69 23.45 16.25
C TYR A 24 26.96 22.15 16.54
N GLN A 25 25.65 22.20 16.73
CA GLN A 25 24.83 21.02 16.53
C GLN A 25 24.60 20.91 15.02
N PRO A 26 25.13 19.89 14.34
CA PRO A 26 24.68 19.60 12.99
C PRO A 26 23.20 19.35 13.10
N SER A 27 22.38 20.20 12.48
CA SER A 27 20.98 19.86 12.26
C SER A 27 20.99 18.60 11.42
N ILE A 28 20.82 17.45 12.06
CA ILE A 28 20.44 16.23 11.35
C ILE A 28 19.08 16.59 10.77
N LEU A 29 19.07 17.06 9.52
CA LEU A 29 17.90 17.06 8.70
C LEU A 29 17.53 15.57 8.62
N ALA A 30 16.63 15.12 9.49
CA ALA A 30 15.98 13.84 9.31
C ALA A 30 15.40 13.88 7.90
N SER A 31 15.91 13.03 7.02
CA SER A 31 15.34 12.91 5.67
C SER A 31 13.87 12.61 5.87
N LYS A 32 13.02 13.46 5.32
CA LYS A 32 11.59 13.16 5.32
C LYS A 32 11.41 11.95 4.42
N GLU A 33 10.93 10.87 4.96
CA GLU A 33 10.70 9.61 4.23
C GLU A 33 9.29 9.09 4.50
N VAL A 34 8.79 8.30 3.57
CA VAL A 34 7.54 7.56 3.70
C VAL A 34 7.80 6.10 3.34
N ASN A 35 7.43 5.18 4.23
CA ASN A 35 7.61 3.75 4.06
C ASN A 35 6.36 3.13 3.44
N VAL A 36 6.46 2.71 2.19
CA VAL A 36 5.36 2.14 1.41
C VAL A 36 5.52 0.64 1.32
N TYR A 37 4.62 -0.10 1.96
CA TYR A 37 4.52 -1.55 1.83
C TYR A 37 3.58 -1.87 0.66
N SER A 38 4.13 -2.41 -0.45
CA SER A 38 3.39 -2.57 -1.70
C SER A 38 3.36 -4.01 -2.20
N ALA A 39 2.16 -4.47 -2.50
CA ALA A 39 1.94 -5.72 -3.23
C ALA A 39 1.77 -5.49 -4.76
N ARG A 40 2.12 -4.32 -5.24
CA ARG A 40 2.13 -3.96 -6.67
C ARG A 40 3.57 -3.95 -7.17
N HIS A 41 3.78 -4.48 -8.36
CA HIS A 41 5.11 -4.68 -8.97
C HIS A 41 5.09 -4.15 -10.43
N TYR A 42 4.57 -2.93 -10.61
CA TYR A 42 4.52 -2.35 -11.94
C TYR A 42 5.57 -1.25 -12.09
N ASP A 43 6.36 -1.29 -13.15
CA ASP A 43 7.36 -0.25 -13.46
C ASP A 43 6.76 1.15 -13.50
N THR A 44 5.50 1.26 -13.91
CA THR A 44 4.75 2.52 -13.92
C THR A 44 4.54 3.12 -12.52
N ASP A 45 4.53 2.32 -11.47
CA ASP A 45 4.37 2.80 -10.11
C ASP A 45 5.65 3.49 -9.63
N MET A 46 6.83 3.06 -10.10
CA MET A 46 8.11 3.70 -9.78
C MET A 46 8.16 5.16 -10.22
N ALA A 47 7.68 5.44 -11.43
CA ALA A 47 7.61 6.81 -11.94
C ALA A 47 6.72 7.73 -11.08
N LEU A 48 5.67 7.19 -10.44
CA LEU A 48 4.82 7.94 -9.50
C LEU A 48 5.57 8.26 -8.20
N TYR A 49 6.34 7.31 -7.66
CA TYR A 49 7.14 7.52 -6.45
C TYR A 49 8.27 8.52 -6.69
N GLU A 50 8.97 8.42 -7.82
CA GLU A 50 10.00 9.39 -8.21
C GLU A 50 9.43 10.80 -8.36
N GLU A 51 8.27 10.94 -9.02
CA GLU A 51 7.59 12.22 -9.18
C GLU A 51 7.12 12.80 -7.83
N PHE A 52 6.63 11.95 -6.93
CA PHE A 52 6.29 12.36 -5.56
C PHE A 52 7.52 12.90 -4.83
N THR A 53 8.64 12.17 -4.83
CA THR A 53 9.90 12.61 -4.21
C THR A 53 10.40 13.92 -4.83
N ARG A 54 10.34 14.03 -6.15
CA ARG A 54 10.75 15.25 -6.85
C ARG A 54 9.93 16.49 -6.46
N ARG A 55 8.61 16.32 -6.22
CA ARG A 55 7.72 17.43 -5.84
C ARG A 55 7.78 17.80 -4.38
N THR A 56 8.00 16.83 -3.52
CA THR A 56 7.83 17.01 -2.07
C THR A 56 9.15 17.03 -1.31
N SER A 57 10.22 16.54 -1.92
CA SER A 57 11.49 16.23 -1.25
C SER A 57 11.32 15.21 -0.11
N ILE A 58 10.29 14.36 -0.19
CA ILE A 58 10.06 13.23 0.71
C ILE A 58 10.50 11.98 -0.04
N GLU A 59 11.40 11.21 0.54
CA GLU A 59 11.90 9.97 -0.03
C GLU A 59 10.88 8.84 0.15
N VAL A 60 10.70 8.00 -0.87
CA VAL A 60 9.82 6.83 -0.79
C VAL A 60 10.66 5.57 -0.58
N ASN A 61 10.56 4.98 0.60
CA ASN A 61 11.12 3.67 0.92
C ASN A 61 10.10 2.59 0.55
N LEU A 62 10.35 1.91 -0.57
CA LEU A 62 9.44 0.88 -1.08
C LEU A 62 9.84 -0.50 -0.56
N ILE A 63 8.92 -1.17 0.12
CA ILE A 63 9.04 -2.56 0.55
C ILE A 63 8.01 -3.38 -0.22
N GLU A 64 8.49 -4.22 -1.13
CA GLU A 64 7.64 -5.06 -1.96
C GLU A 64 7.45 -6.45 -1.37
N GLY A 65 6.24 -7.02 -1.57
CA GLY A 65 5.91 -8.36 -1.09
C GLY A 65 4.49 -8.79 -1.43
N GLY A 66 4.14 -10.03 -1.08
CA GLY A 66 2.77 -10.50 -1.21
C GLY A 66 1.85 -9.77 -0.23
N SER A 67 0.62 -9.41 -0.66
CA SER A 67 -0.32 -8.64 0.19
C SER A 67 -0.53 -9.26 1.57
N ASP A 68 -0.74 -10.57 1.64
CA ASP A 68 -1.00 -11.26 2.92
C ASP A 68 0.26 -11.24 3.81
N ALA A 69 1.45 -11.40 3.22
CA ALA A 69 2.72 -11.34 3.95
C ALA A 69 3.01 -9.94 4.51
N LEU A 70 2.71 -8.88 3.74
CA LEU A 70 2.87 -7.50 4.20
C LEU A 70 1.88 -7.15 5.32
N ILE A 71 0.64 -7.61 5.23
CA ILE A 71 -0.36 -7.43 6.30
C ILE A 71 0.13 -8.12 7.59
N GLU A 72 0.55 -9.38 7.52
CA GLU A 72 1.05 -10.11 8.69
C GLU A 72 2.34 -9.47 9.24
N ARG A 73 3.19 -8.92 8.38
CA ARG A 73 4.38 -8.19 8.81
C ARG A 73 4.00 -6.97 9.64
N ILE A 74 3.08 -6.12 9.17
CA ILE A 74 2.61 -4.93 9.91
C ILE A 74 2.01 -5.35 11.26
N ILE A 75 1.21 -6.42 11.29
CA ILE A 75 0.62 -6.94 12.52
C ILE A 75 1.70 -7.38 13.53
N ASN A 76 2.72 -8.10 13.06
CA ASN A 76 3.80 -8.59 13.91
C ASN A 76 4.73 -7.48 14.40
N GLU A 77 4.96 -6.45 13.60
CA GLU A 77 5.71 -5.25 13.98
C GLU A 77 4.93 -4.40 15.00
N GLY A 78 3.58 -4.46 14.98
CA GLY A 78 2.71 -3.77 15.93
C GLY A 78 2.90 -2.25 15.94
N GLU A 79 2.98 -1.66 17.11
CA GLU A 79 3.19 -0.22 17.30
C GLU A 79 4.57 0.28 16.81
N PHE A 80 5.50 -0.63 16.58
CA PHE A 80 6.84 -0.31 16.05
C PHE A 80 6.93 -0.47 14.53
N SER A 81 5.82 -0.77 13.85
CA SER A 81 5.84 -0.89 12.40
C SER A 81 6.27 0.44 11.76
N PRO A 82 7.30 0.43 10.90
CA PRO A 82 7.68 1.63 10.16
C PRO A 82 6.77 1.90 8.97
N ALA A 83 5.77 1.05 8.69
CA ALA A 83 4.89 1.20 7.55
C ALA A 83 3.96 2.41 7.68
N ASP A 84 4.13 3.39 6.79
CA ASP A 84 3.25 4.56 6.70
C ASP A 84 2.07 4.29 5.75
N MET A 85 2.27 3.46 4.74
CA MET A 85 1.26 3.14 3.74
C MET A 85 1.30 1.67 3.34
N LEU A 86 0.12 1.05 3.20
CA LEU A 86 -0.05 -0.28 2.63
C LEU A 86 -0.80 -0.19 1.29
N ILE A 87 -0.17 -0.66 0.22
CA ILE A 87 -0.79 -0.82 -1.09
C ILE A 87 -1.02 -2.31 -1.34
N THR A 88 -2.27 -2.70 -1.47
CA THR A 88 -2.65 -4.09 -1.74
C THR A 88 -3.50 -4.20 -2.99
N VAL A 89 -3.73 -5.41 -3.44
CA VAL A 89 -4.59 -5.71 -4.57
C VAL A 89 -5.82 -6.46 -4.08
N ASP A 90 -6.99 -6.11 -4.63
CA ASP A 90 -8.29 -6.67 -4.31
C ASP A 90 -8.91 -6.17 -2.99
N ALA A 91 -10.21 -5.89 -3.04
CA ALA A 91 -10.96 -5.37 -1.89
C ALA A 91 -11.02 -6.34 -0.70
N GLY A 92 -11.00 -7.66 -0.96
CA GLY A 92 -11.01 -8.66 0.09
C GLY A 92 -9.78 -8.62 0.99
N ARG A 93 -8.62 -8.21 0.47
CA ARG A 93 -7.41 -8.02 1.28
C ARG A 93 -7.47 -6.75 2.13
N ILE A 94 -7.97 -5.66 1.57
CA ILE A 94 -8.22 -4.43 2.35
C ILE A 94 -9.19 -4.72 3.49
N TRP A 95 -10.26 -5.45 3.23
CA TRP A 95 -11.22 -5.85 4.25
C TRP A 95 -10.56 -6.67 5.37
N ARG A 96 -9.72 -7.66 5.04
CA ARG A 96 -8.98 -8.45 6.05
C ARG A 96 -8.05 -7.57 6.90
N ALA A 97 -7.33 -6.66 6.27
CA ALA A 97 -6.45 -5.72 6.97
C ALA A 97 -7.25 -4.81 7.92
N GLN A 98 -8.41 -4.33 7.48
CA GLN A 98 -9.32 -3.54 8.30
C GLN A 98 -9.82 -4.33 9.54
N GLN A 99 -10.17 -5.61 9.38
CA GLN A 99 -10.58 -6.47 10.51
C GLN A 99 -9.48 -6.66 11.56
N ARG A 100 -8.23 -6.42 11.19
CA ARG A 100 -7.07 -6.48 12.10
C ARG A 100 -6.71 -5.10 12.70
N ALA A 101 -7.53 -4.08 12.44
CA ALA A 101 -7.40 -2.72 12.97
C ALA A 101 -6.01 -2.07 12.76
N ILE A 102 -5.35 -2.37 11.61
CA ILE A 102 -4.02 -1.83 11.29
C ILE A 102 -4.06 -0.47 10.61
N PHE A 103 -5.24 0.07 10.31
CA PHE A 103 -5.39 1.35 9.61
C PHE A 103 -5.75 2.48 10.57
N GLN A 104 -5.26 3.67 10.24
CA GLN A 104 -5.67 4.93 10.84
C GLN A 104 -6.60 5.68 9.89
N SER A 105 -7.50 6.49 10.45
CA SER A 105 -8.37 7.35 9.67
C SER A 105 -7.59 8.52 9.07
N VAL A 106 -7.81 8.77 7.78
CA VAL A 106 -7.23 9.88 7.04
C VAL A 106 -8.35 10.75 6.49
N ALA A 107 -8.39 12.01 6.90
CA ALA A 107 -9.26 13.02 6.32
C ALA A 107 -8.50 13.78 5.22
N SER A 108 -9.00 13.76 3.98
CA SER A 108 -8.36 14.44 2.85
C SER A 108 -9.41 14.92 1.84
N GLU A 109 -9.61 16.22 1.76
CA GLU A 109 -10.50 16.84 0.76
C GLU A 109 -10.14 16.42 -0.68
N THR A 110 -8.85 16.26 -0.97
CA THR A 110 -8.38 15.82 -2.29
C THR A 110 -8.82 14.39 -2.60
N LEU A 111 -8.69 13.46 -1.65
CA LEU A 111 -9.14 12.07 -1.82
C LEU A 111 -10.66 12.00 -1.86
N ASP A 112 -11.34 12.77 -1.04
CA ASP A 112 -12.80 12.84 -1.00
C ASP A 112 -13.41 13.35 -2.30
N ALA A 113 -12.77 14.32 -2.93
CA ALA A 113 -13.20 14.86 -4.22
C ALA A 113 -12.88 13.95 -5.41
N ARG A 114 -11.82 13.12 -5.32
CA ARG A 114 -11.32 12.33 -6.45
C ARG A 114 -11.68 10.85 -6.41
N VAL A 115 -11.85 10.28 -5.22
CA VAL A 115 -12.20 8.87 -5.06
C VAL A 115 -13.69 8.74 -4.77
N PRO A 116 -14.48 8.10 -5.67
CA PRO A 116 -15.91 7.89 -5.45
C PRO A 116 -16.22 7.24 -4.10
N SER A 117 -17.32 7.62 -3.47
CA SER A 117 -17.69 7.16 -2.12
C SER A 117 -17.76 5.64 -1.98
N HIS A 118 -18.20 4.93 -3.03
CA HIS A 118 -18.25 3.47 -3.05
C HIS A 118 -16.88 2.78 -3.23
N LEU A 119 -15.80 3.56 -3.47
CA LEU A 119 -14.42 3.08 -3.59
C LEU A 119 -13.53 3.54 -2.44
N ARG A 120 -14.10 4.01 -1.34
CA ARG A 120 -13.37 4.42 -0.15
C ARG A 120 -14.14 4.09 1.13
N HIS A 121 -13.42 3.94 2.22
CA HIS A 121 -14.05 3.78 3.53
C HIS A 121 -14.70 5.10 3.96
N GLN A 122 -15.89 5.03 4.56
CA GLN A 122 -16.62 6.23 5.03
C GLN A 122 -15.81 7.03 6.08
N ASP A 123 -15.03 6.34 6.91
CA ASP A 123 -14.21 6.95 7.96
C ASP A 123 -12.73 7.11 7.51
N GLY A 124 -12.43 6.99 6.23
CA GLY A 124 -11.09 7.26 5.68
C GLY A 124 -10.01 6.22 5.96
N PHE A 125 -10.35 4.98 6.29
CA PHE A 125 -9.36 3.94 6.56
C PHE A 125 -8.66 3.42 5.31
N TRP A 126 -9.29 3.51 4.12
CA TRP A 126 -8.71 3.08 2.86
C TRP A 126 -9.37 3.76 1.66
N PHE A 127 -8.65 3.78 0.55
CA PHE A 127 -9.04 4.40 -0.71
C PHE A 127 -8.70 3.49 -1.90
N GLY A 128 -9.68 3.25 -2.77
CA GLY A 128 -9.50 2.48 -4.02
C GLY A 128 -9.02 3.39 -5.15
N LEU A 129 -7.75 3.27 -5.52
CA LEU A 129 -7.13 4.15 -6.52
C LEU A 129 -7.23 3.62 -7.96
N SER A 130 -7.51 2.32 -8.13
CA SER A 130 -7.65 1.70 -9.45
C SER A 130 -8.67 0.56 -9.44
N LYS A 131 -9.32 0.35 -10.59
CA LYS A 131 -10.24 -0.79 -10.83
C LYS A 131 -9.69 -1.68 -11.91
N ARG A 132 -9.96 -2.98 -11.80
CA ARG A 132 -9.70 -3.97 -12.85
C ARG A 132 -10.98 -4.78 -13.07
N ALA A 133 -11.34 -4.98 -14.35
CA ALA A 133 -12.39 -5.90 -14.70
C ALA A 133 -11.82 -7.31 -14.91
N ARG A 134 -12.52 -8.32 -14.41
CA ARG A 134 -12.33 -9.69 -14.84
C ARG A 134 -13.25 -9.93 -16.02
N VAL A 135 -12.68 -10.44 -17.09
CA VAL A 135 -13.44 -10.68 -18.33
C VAL A 135 -13.23 -12.12 -18.78
N ILE A 136 -14.25 -12.66 -19.44
CA ILE A 136 -14.17 -13.97 -20.07
C ILE A 136 -13.42 -13.80 -21.39
N VAL A 137 -12.37 -14.59 -21.58
CA VAL A 137 -11.60 -14.62 -22.83
C VAL A 137 -11.58 -16.03 -23.41
N TYR A 138 -11.60 -16.15 -24.72
CA TYR A 138 -11.52 -17.42 -25.42
C TYR A 138 -10.68 -17.32 -26.70
N ASN A 139 -10.17 -18.43 -27.16
CA ASN A 139 -9.42 -18.52 -28.40
C ASN A 139 -10.41 -18.47 -29.58
N LYS A 140 -10.32 -17.42 -30.40
CA LYS A 140 -11.23 -17.20 -31.55
C LYS A 140 -11.12 -18.28 -32.62
N GLU A 141 -9.95 -18.86 -32.85
CA GLU A 141 -9.75 -19.91 -33.85
C GLU A 141 -10.40 -21.20 -33.44
N ARG A 142 -10.38 -21.49 -32.12
CA ARG A 142 -11.04 -22.68 -31.56
C ARG A 142 -12.56 -22.52 -31.45
N GLY A 143 -13.03 -21.28 -31.26
CA GLY A 143 -14.42 -20.95 -31.00
C GLY A 143 -14.86 -21.40 -29.60
N LEU A 144 -16.16 -21.33 -29.38
CA LEU A 144 -16.87 -21.87 -28.20
C LEU A 144 -17.98 -22.78 -28.65
N PRO A 145 -18.30 -23.88 -27.89
CA PRO A 145 -19.40 -24.77 -28.20
C PRO A 145 -20.77 -24.14 -27.97
N ILE A 146 -20.85 -23.08 -27.18
CA ILE A 146 -22.06 -22.31 -26.86
C ILE A 146 -21.73 -20.80 -26.88
N GLU A 147 -22.75 -19.97 -26.93
CA GLU A 147 -22.60 -18.53 -26.66
C GLU A 147 -22.40 -18.31 -25.15
N VAL A 148 -21.42 -17.50 -24.80
CA VAL A 148 -21.08 -17.14 -23.40
C VAL A 148 -21.18 -15.63 -23.25
N SER A 149 -22.19 -15.18 -22.50
CA SER A 149 -22.52 -13.78 -22.30
C SER A 149 -22.29 -13.31 -20.86
N ASN A 150 -22.33 -14.20 -19.89
CA ASN A 150 -22.17 -13.93 -18.46
C ASN A 150 -21.35 -15.03 -17.76
N TYR A 151 -21.10 -14.86 -16.47
CA TYR A 151 -20.30 -15.83 -15.72
C TYR A 151 -21.03 -17.14 -15.44
N GLU A 152 -22.35 -17.12 -15.32
CA GLU A 152 -23.19 -18.30 -15.06
C GLU A 152 -23.14 -19.28 -16.23
N ASP A 153 -22.97 -18.78 -17.46
CA ASP A 153 -22.83 -19.62 -18.66
C ASP A 153 -21.60 -20.53 -18.59
N LEU A 154 -20.59 -20.18 -17.80
CA LEU A 154 -19.40 -21.01 -17.60
C LEU A 154 -19.70 -22.34 -16.89
N ALA A 155 -20.84 -22.47 -16.26
CA ALA A 155 -21.30 -23.70 -15.62
C ALA A 155 -21.98 -24.66 -16.59
N ASP A 156 -22.19 -24.28 -17.86
CA ASP A 156 -22.82 -25.14 -18.86
C ASP A 156 -22.02 -26.43 -19.08
N PRO A 157 -22.67 -27.60 -19.06
CA PRO A 157 -22.01 -28.88 -19.28
C PRO A 157 -21.19 -28.98 -20.59
N ALA A 158 -21.56 -28.24 -21.63
CA ALA A 158 -20.83 -28.19 -22.89
C ALA A 158 -19.42 -27.62 -22.75
N LEU A 159 -19.16 -26.81 -21.71
CA LEU A 159 -17.85 -26.23 -21.40
C LEU A 159 -17.04 -27.09 -20.43
N ARG A 160 -17.49 -28.28 -20.07
CA ARG A 160 -16.78 -29.14 -19.11
C ARG A 160 -15.35 -29.45 -19.58
N GLY A 161 -14.38 -29.15 -18.69
CA GLY A 161 -12.96 -29.34 -18.98
C GLY A 161 -12.34 -28.30 -19.90
N GLN A 162 -13.09 -27.25 -20.30
CA GLN A 162 -12.63 -26.20 -21.18
C GLN A 162 -12.45 -24.86 -20.44
N VAL A 163 -12.97 -24.72 -19.23
CA VAL A 163 -12.88 -23.50 -18.42
C VAL A 163 -11.60 -23.52 -17.60
N CYS A 164 -10.78 -22.50 -17.75
CA CYS A 164 -9.57 -22.29 -16.95
C CYS A 164 -9.79 -21.13 -15.98
N MET A 165 -9.79 -21.42 -14.70
CA MET A 165 -9.96 -20.45 -13.62
C MET A 165 -8.87 -20.60 -12.56
N ARG A 166 -8.69 -19.60 -11.73
CA ARG A 166 -7.85 -19.71 -10.55
C ARG A 166 -8.50 -20.65 -9.52
N THR A 167 -7.68 -21.15 -8.58
CA THR A 167 -8.19 -22.00 -7.49
C THR A 167 -9.25 -21.28 -6.65
N SER A 168 -10.15 -22.02 -6.03
CA SER A 168 -11.22 -21.49 -5.16
C SER A 168 -10.70 -20.71 -3.95
N SER A 169 -9.47 -20.98 -3.51
CA SER A 169 -8.81 -20.24 -2.43
C SER A 169 -8.21 -18.90 -2.87
N ASN A 170 -8.14 -18.65 -4.18
CA ASN A 170 -7.56 -17.40 -4.68
C ASN A 170 -8.50 -16.23 -4.43
N ILE A 171 -7.97 -15.12 -3.91
CA ILE A 171 -8.76 -13.93 -3.54
C ILE A 171 -9.63 -13.41 -4.69
N TYR A 172 -9.15 -13.50 -5.93
CA TYR A 172 -9.91 -13.03 -7.09
C TYR A 172 -11.11 -13.91 -7.41
N ASN A 173 -11.03 -15.23 -7.17
CA ASN A 173 -12.18 -16.11 -7.31
C ASN A 173 -13.16 -15.92 -6.16
N LEU A 174 -12.67 -15.68 -4.94
CA LEU A 174 -13.52 -15.37 -3.80
C LEU A 174 -14.31 -14.07 -4.05
N SER A 175 -13.66 -13.03 -4.59
CA SER A 175 -14.32 -11.78 -4.93
C SER A 175 -15.33 -11.94 -6.08
N LEU A 176 -14.99 -12.72 -7.10
CA LEU A 176 -15.94 -13.05 -8.19
C LEU A 176 -17.14 -13.80 -7.64
N MET A 177 -16.93 -14.85 -6.85
CA MET A 177 -18.03 -15.63 -6.27
C MET A 177 -18.91 -14.74 -5.36
N SER A 178 -18.32 -13.88 -4.55
CA SER A 178 -19.06 -12.93 -3.73
C SER A 178 -19.94 -12.00 -4.58
N SER A 179 -19.45 -11.54 -5.73
CA SER A 179 -20.23 -10.69 -6.63
C SER A 179 -21.37 -11.44 -7.32
N ILE A 180 -21.19 -12.70 -7.65
CA ILE A 180 -22.26 -13.57 -8.22
C ILE A 180 -23.33 -13.84 -7.15
N ILE A 181 -22.93 -14.15 -5.92
CA ILE A 181 -23.84 -14.36 -4.79
C ILE A 181 -24.70 -13.12 -4.54
N GLU A 182 -24.10 -11.95 -4.55
CA GLU A 182 -24.81 -10.66 -4.34
C GLU A 182 -25.79 -10.40 -5.49
N ALA A 183 -25.38 -10.66 -6.72
CA ALA A 183 -26.21 -10.40 -7.91
C ALA A 183 -27.36 -11.39 -8.10
N SER A 184 -27.19 -12.65 -7.72
CA SER A 184 -28.17 -13.71 -8.02
C SER A 184 -28.74 -14.38 -6.79
N SER A 185 -27.98 -15.08 -6.04
CA SER A 185 -28.19 -15.66 -4.69
C SER A 185 -27.14 -16.75 -4.44
N ALA A 186 -26.90 -17.09 -3.19
CA ALA A 186 -26.00 -18.19 -2.83
C ALA A 186 -26.43 -19.57 -3.39
N ALA A 187 -27.72 -19.75 -3.66
CA ALA A 187 -28.23 -20.99 -4.21
C ALA A 187 -27.99 -21.17 -5.74
N LYS A 188 -27.68 -20.06 -6.43
CA LYS A 188 -27.38 -20.05 -7.88
C LYS A 188 -25.89 -19.90 -8.18
N ALA A 189 -25.08 -19.43 -7.21
CA ALA A 189 -23.64 -19.26 -7.34
C ALA A 189 -22.90 -20.58 -7.06
#